data_010bcbe54265f863ff215e7d5c2df2c9
#
_entry.id   010bcbe54265f863ff215e7d5c2df2c9
#
_cell.length_a   1.000
_cell.length_b   1.000
_cell.length_c   1.000
_cell.angle_alpha   90.00
_cell.angle_beta   90.00
_cell.angle_gamma   90.00
#
_symmetry.space_group_name_H-M   'P 1'
#
loop_
_entity.id
_entity.type
_entity.pdbx_description
1 polymer ?
#
loop_
_entity_poly.entity_id
_entity_poly.type
_entity_poly.pdbx_seq_one_letter_code
_entity_poly.pdbx_strand_id
1 'polypeptide(L)'
;MKKICFYIFIFIIAISCGDKTKETTEQYQMRMKNAEILKYYNIQEVTAPRVVEDGILFTFAENYDSVEVAGDFNNWEDSIPLIKNAYGIFYYLCQTPLKAGKYLYRYRVNGVWINDPINQNIEYDNNNQEVSYFVLDTDIGFYEQNPIYNSDGTVTFFYSNDTALEVMFTSDKLGFDSLRYPMTYSNNLWTITLRAEQGPYYYNFVVDRIWEIDPLNLNVYKGNDGRLHSFTTINYNNTNLIR
;
A
#
# COMPACT_ATOMS: atom_id res chain seq x y z
N MET A 1 -72.84 16.68 -29.50
CA MET A 1 -71.42 16.40 -29.93
C MET A 1 -70.50 17.09 -28.97
N LYS A 2 -69.90 16.31 -28.04
CA LYS A 2 -68.94 16.82 -27.02
C LYS A 2 -67.54 16.76 -27.60
N LYS A 3 -66.93 17.95 -27.71
CA LYS A 3 -65.49 18.02 -28.09
C LYS A 3 -64.60 17.73 -26.85
N ILE A 4 -63.87 16.69 -26.88
CA ILE A 4 -62.84 16.32 -25.87
C ILE A 4 -61.57 17.04 -26.28
N CYS A 5 -61.12 18.03 -25.49
CA CYS A 5 -59.79 18.62 -25.60
C CYS A 5 -58.78 17.71 -24.89
N PHE A 6 -57.84 17.14 -25.67
CA PHE A 6 -56.68 16.46 -25.14
C PHE A 6 -55.61 17.48 -24.76
N TYR A 7 -55.34 17.65 -23.48
CA TYR A 7 -54.19 18.40 -23.00
C TYR A 7 -52.96 17.47 -23.04
N ILE A 8 -52.05 17.74 -23.96
CA ILE A 8 -50.74 17.10 -23.98
C ILE A 8 -49.86 17.81 -22.94
N PHE A 9 -49.59 17.14 -21.81
CA PHE A 9 -48.60 17.58 -20.84
C PHE A 9 -47.23 17.24 -21.41
N ILE A 10 -46.50 18.22 -21.93
CA ILE A 10 -45.10 18.09 -22.28
C ILE A 10 -44.30 18.16 -20.97
N PHE A 11 -43.83 17.02 -20.49
CA PHE A 11 -42.83 16.95 -19.43
C PHE A 11 -41.47 17.38 -20.03
N ILE A 12 -41.11 18.63 -19.78
CA ILE A 12 -39.71 19.07 -20.03
C ILE A 12 -38.87 18.46 -18.94
N ILE A 13 -38.19 17.36 -19.26
CA ILE A 13 -37.09 16.87 -18.43
C ILE A 13 -35.94 17.85 -18.60
N ALA A 14 -35.78 18.75 -17.64
CA ALA A 14 -34.57 19.54 -17.52
C ALA A 14 -33.44 18.56 -17.19
N ILE A 15 -32.68 18.15 -18.20
CA ILE A 15 -31.40 17.53 -18.01
C ILE A 15 -30.51 18.59 -17.39
N SER A 16 -30.36 18.55 -16.07
CA SER A 16 -29.37 19.31 -15.36
C SER A 16 -28.00 18.83 -15.91
N CYS A 17 -27.46 19.62 -16.82
CA CYS A 17 -26.06 19.52 -17.21
C CYS A 17 -25.27 19.92 -15.97
N GLY A 18 -24.90 18.94 -15.14
CA GLY A 18 -24.03 19.16 -14.00
C GLY A 18 -22.77 19.82 -14.52
N ASP A 19 -22.51 21.02 -14.02
CA ASP A 19 -21.25 21.71 -14.21
C ASP A 19 -20.13 20.72 -13.84
N LYS A 20 -19.38 20.26 -14.85
CA LYS A 20 -18.14 19.57 -14.62
C LYS A 20 -17.19 20.63 -14.07
N THR A 21 -17.19 20.77 -12.75
CA THR A 21 -16.17 21.56 -12.05
C THR A 21 -14.83 21.09 -12.57
N LYS A 22 -14.08 22.00 -13.18
CA LYS A 22 -12.72 21.70 -13.65
C LYS A 22 -11.94 21.18 -12.46
N GLU A 23 -11.45 19.95 -12.59
CA GLU A 23 -10.56 19.33 -11.61
C GLU A 23 -9.41 20.30 -11.33
N THR A 24 -9.14 20.60 -10.07
CA THR A 24 -7.99 21.43 -9.69
C THR A 24 -6.69 20.67 -9.99
N THR A 25 -5.57 21.38 -10.12
CA THR A 25 -4.25 20.74 -10.31
C THR A 25 -3.95 19.75 -9.18
N GLU A 26 -4.32 20.07 -7.96
CA GLU A 26 -4.15 19.23 -6.78
C GLU A 26 -5.01 17.95 -6.85
N GLN A 27 -6.29 18.09 -7.21
CA GLN A 27 -7.18 16.93 -7.43
C GLN A 27 -6.66 16.03 -8.55
N TYR A 28 -6.11 16.62 -9.63
CA TYR A 28 -5.48 15.87 -10.70
C TYR A 28 -4.23 15.11 -10.20
N GLN A 29 -3.34 15.78 -9.47
CA GLN A 29 -2.14 15.16 -8.90
C GLN A 29 -2.49 14.02 -7.94
N MET A 30 -3.47 14.22 -7.05
CA MET A 30 -3.96 13.21 -6.13
C MET A 30 -4.59 12.02 -6.88
N ARG A 31 -5.38 12.29 -7.93
CA ARG A 31 -5.95 11.23 -8.76
C ARG A 31 -4.88 10.41 -9.49
N MET A 32 -3.84 11.08 -10.02
CA MET A 32 -2.71 10.39 -10.68
C MET A 32 -1.93 9.55 -9.68
N LYS A 33 -1.65 10.08 -8.49
CA LYS A 33 -0.97 9.37 -7.41
C LYS A 33 -1.78 8.16 -6.92
N ASN A 34 -3.08 8.31 -6.74
CA ASN A 34 -3.99 7.21 -6.41
C ASN A 34 -4.07 6.17 -7.54
N ALA A 35 -4.00 6.58 -8.81
CA ALA A 35 -3.97 5.66 -9.94
C ALA A 35 -2.68 4.81 -9.96
N GLU A 36 -1.56 5.41 -9.59
CA GLU A 36 -0.27 4.75 -9.48
C GLU A 36 -0.27 3.68 -8.37
N ILE A 37 -0.83 4.00 -7.22
CA ILE A 37 -1.03 3.07 -6.10
C ILE A 37 -1.97 1.92 -6.51
N LEU A 38 -3.10 2.24 -7.16
CA LEU A 38 -4.07 1.26 -7.64
C LEU A 38 -3.51 0.33 -8.74
N LYS A 39 -2.42 0.72 -9.41
CA LYS A 39 -1.70 -0.10 -10.38
C LYS A 39 -1.30 -1.46 -9.79
N TYR A 40 -0.74 -1.47 -8.59
CA TYR A 40 -0.33 -2.72 -7.92
C TYR A 40 -1.50 -3.46 -7.30
N TYR A 41 -2.50 -2.74 -6.81
CA TYR A 41 -3.74 -3.34 -6.31
C TYR A 41 -4.54 -4.07 -7.40
N ASN A 42 -4.40 -3.66 -8.67
CA ASN A 42 -5.12 -4.23 -9.81
C ASN A 42 -4.28 -5.22 -10.64
N ILE A 43 -3.22 -5.80 -10.08
CA ILE A 43 -2.43 -6.85 -10.75
C ILE A 43 -3.32 -8.06 -11.05
N GLN A 44 -3.26 -8.54 -12.29
CA GLN A 44 -4.08 -9.66 -12.77
C GLN A 44 -3.26 -10.93 -13.04
N GLU A 45 -1.94 -10.87 -12.91
CA GLU A 45 -1.04 -11.97 -13.21
C GLU A 45 -0.10 -12.27 -12.04
N VAL A 46 0.13 -13.55 -11.78
CA VAL A 46 1.15 -14.03 -10.86
C VAL A 46 2.46 -14.15 -11.63
N THR A 47 3.51 -13.52 -11.12
CA THR A 47 4.85 -13.53 -11.73
C THR A 47 5.91 -13.84 -10.68
N ALA A 48 7.06 -14.37 -11.09
CA ALA A 48 8.26 -14.34 -10.25
C ALA A 48 8.58 -12.89 -9.83
N PRO A 49 9.32 -12.66 -8.74
CA PRO A 49 9.68 -11.32 -8.31
C PRO A 49 10.32 -10.52 -9.43
N ARG A 50 9.86 -9.32 -9.65
CA ARG A 50 10.35 -8.46 -10.72
C ARG A 50 10.53 -7.03 -10.25
N VAL A 51 11.53 -6.39 -10.81
CA VAL A 51 11.74 -4.94 -10.62
C VAL A 51 10.62 -4.18 -11.32
N VAL A 52 10.04 -3.26 -10.60
CA VAL A 52 9.06 -2.28 -11.08
C VAL A 52 9.58 -0.87 -10.76
N GLU A 53 8.89 0.16 -11.23
CA GLU A 53 9.31 1.55 -11.02
C GLU A 53 9.55 1.88 -9.53
N ASP A 54 8.71 1.33 -8.65
CA ASP A 54 8.65 1.68 -7.23
C ASP A 54 9.31 0.62 -6.31
N GLY A 55 9.98 -0.39 -6.85
CA GLY A 55 10.61 -1.42 -6.03
C GLY A 55 10.63 -2.81 -6.66
N ILE A 56 10.47 -3.84 -5.85
CA ILE A 56 10.36 -5.23 -6.29
C ILE A 56 8.97 -5.73 -5.96
N LEU A 57 8.25 -6.17 -6.99
CA LEU A 57 6.92 -6.72 -6.85
C LEU A 57 7.01 -8.25 -6.68
N PHE A 58 6.50 -8.72 -5.54
CA PHE A 58 6.24 -10.12 -5.26
C PHE A 58 4.76 -10.41 -5.49
N THR A 59 4.44 -11.54 -6.14
CA THR A 59 3.06 -11.98 -6.35
C THR A 59 2.90 -13.47 -6.06
N PHE A 60 1.70 -13.88 -5.62
CA PHE A 60 1.39 -15.28 -5.35
C PHE A 60 -0.06 -15.60 -5.66
N ALA A 61 -0.34 -16.89 -5.92
CA ALA A 61 -1.67 -17.33 -6.36
C ALA A 61 -2.78 -17.15 -5.30
N GLU A 62 -4.02 -17.08 -5.76
CA GLU A 62 -5.20 -16.65 -4.99
C GLU A 62 -5.77 -17.67 -3.98
N ASN A 63 -5.53 -18.97 -4.16
CA ASN A 63 -6.28 -20.04 -3.48
C ASN A 63 -5.76 -20.42 -2.09
N TYR A 64 -5.30 -19.44 -1.32
CA TYR A 64 -4.75 -19.63 0.03
C TYR A 64 -5.36 -18.64 1.02
N ASP A 65 -5.31 -19.00 2.32
CA ASP A 65 -5.80 -18.14 3.40
C ASP A 65 -4.78 -17.07 3.77
N SER A 66 -3.50 -17.44 3.79
CA SER A 66 -2.39 -16.51 4.08
C SER A 66 -1.16 -16.83 3.24
N VAL A 67 -0.49 -15.78 2.80
CA VAL A 67 0.80 -15.84 2.12
C VAL A 67 1.71 -14.76 2.71
N GLU A 68 2.89 -15.16 3.08
CA GLU A 68 3.94 -14.28 3.60
C GLU A 68 5.21 -14.51 2.78
N VAL A 69 6.15 -13.58 2.79
CA VAL A 69 7.46 -13.69 2.14
C VAL A 69 8.56 -13.26 3.10
N ALA A 70 9.70 -13.96 3.05
CA ALA A 70 10.94 -13.51 3.67
C ALA A 70 12.13 -13.88 2.78
N GLY A 71 13.23 -13.18 2.97
CA GLY A 71 14.44 -13.40 2.17
C GLY A 71 15.57 -12.48 2.61
N ASP A 72 16.64 -12.45 1.81
CA ASP A 72 17.80 -11.60 2.07
C ASP A 72 17.45 -10.10 2.08
N PHE A 73 16.39 -9.71 1.37
CA PHE A 73 15.91 -8.32 1.33
C PHE A 73 15.37 -7.81 2.67
N ASN A 74 15.03 -8.69 3.60
CA ASN A 74 14.62 -8.36 4.97
C ASN A 74 15.40 -9.14 6.03
N ASN A 75 16.61 -9.66 5.68
CA ASN A 75 17.50 -10.43 6.54
C ASN A 75 16.86 -11.69 7.15
N TRP A 76 15.82 -12.24 6.53
CA TRP A 76 15.08 -13.42 7.02
C TRP A 76 14.48 -13.24 8.44
N GLU A 77 14.33 -11.99 8.91
CA GLU A 77 13.85 -11.71 10.27
C GLU A 77 12.39 -12.17 10.45
N ASP A 78 11.44 -11.33 10.06
CA ASP A 78 10.01 -11.71 10.11
C ASP A 78 9.47 -11.89 8.69
N SER A 79 8.59 -12.89 8.51
CA SER A 79 7.89 -13.03 7.25
C SER A 79 6.88 -11.90 7.06
N ILE A 80 6.90 -11.27 5.90
CA ILE A 80 6.05 -10.14 5.54
C ILE A 80 4.76 -10.66 4.89
N PRO A 81 3.58 -10.35 5.45
CA PRO A 81 2.33 -10.79 4.85
C PRO A 81 2.07 -10.10 3.52
N LEU A 82 1.68 -10.87 2.51
CA LEU A 82 1.19 -10.36 1.24
C LEU A 82 -0.27 -9.95 1.36
N ILE A 83 -0.64 -8.93 0.61
CA ILE A 83 -2.00 -8.39 0.57
C ILE A 83 -2.76 -9.00 -0.59
N LYS A 84 -3.99 -9.43 -0.36
CA LYS A 84 -4.85 -9.94 -1.43
C LYS A 84 -5.52 -8.78 -2.16
N ASN A 85 -5.31 -8.71 -3.47
CA ASN A 85 -5.85 -7.64 -4.31
C ASN A 85 -7.30 -7.89 -4.76
N ALA A 86 -7.82 -7.03 -5.66
CA ALA A 86 -9.18 -7.12 -6.19
C ALA A 86 -9.46 -8.41 -6.99
N TYR A 87 -8.43 -9.04 -7.52
CA TYR A 87 -8.50 -10.29 -8.32
C TYR A 87 -8.17 -11.53 -7.51
N GLY A 88 -7.99 -11.38 -6.19
CA GLY A 88 -7.63 -12.48 -5.30
C GLY A 88 -6.14 -12.80 -5.27
N ILE A 89 -5.30 -12.16 -6.07
CA ILE A 89 -3.86 -12.38 -6.11
C ILE A 89 -3.22 -11.73 -4.89
N PHE A 90 -2.37 -12.46 -4.20
CA PHE A 90 -1.53 -11.92 -3.15
C PHE A 90 -0.35 -11.16 -3.76
N TYR A 91 -0.04 -9.98 -3.22
CA TYR A 91 1.11 -9.19 -3.65
C TYR A 91 1.78 -8.47 -2.48
N TYR A 92 3.06 -8.18 -2.67
CA TYR A 92 3.85 -7.30 -1.81
C TYR A 92 4.81 -6.49 -2.68
N LEU A 93 4.87 -5.19 -2.49
CA LEU A 93 5.84 -4.30 -3.10
C LEU A 93 6.97 -4.02 -2.10
N CYS A 94 8.15 -4.60 -2.35
CA CYS A 94 9.33 -4.33 -1.56
C CYS A 94 9.97 -3.03 -2.01
N GLN A 95 9.88 -2.01 -1.17
CA GLN A 95 10.46 -0.68 -1.41
C GLN A 95 11.78 -0.47 -0.63
N THR A 96 12.28 -1.52 0.04
CA THR A 96 13.56 -1.47 0.72
C THR A 96 14.67 -1.22 -0.30
N PRO A 97 15.58 -0.26 -0.03
CA PRO A 97 16.75 -0.06 -0.87
C PRO A 97 17.65 -1.30 -0.90
N LEU A 98 17.92 -1.79 -2.09
CA LEU A 98 18.74 -2.98 -2.29
C LEU A 98 19.84 -2.69 -3.29
N LYS A 99 21.02 -3.26 -3.04
CA LYS A 99 22.15 -3.21 -3.96
C LYS A 99 21.97 -4.20 -5.11
N ALA A 100 22.66 -3.97 -6.22
CA ALA A 100 22.78 -4.98 -7.26
C ALA A 100 23.33 -6.29 -6.65
N GLY A 101 22.70 -7.42 -7.00
CA GLY A 101 23.06 -8.70 -6.43
C GLY A 101 21.96 -9.75 -6.54
N LYS A 102 22.25 -10.91 -5.99
CA LYS A 102 21.32 -12.04 -5.89
C LYS A 102 20.70 -12.05 -4.50
N TYR A 103 19.39 -12.29 -4.45
CA TYR A 103 18.59 -12.29 -3.23
C TYR A 103 17.79 -13.58 -3.13
N LEU A 104 18.03 -14.36 -2.09
CA LEU A 104 17.28 -15.57 -1.78
C LEU A 104 15.96 -15.21 -1.11
N TYR A 105 14.90 -15.98 -1.36
CA TYR A 105 13.62 -15.81 -0.71
C TYR A 105 12.79 -17.08 -0.69
N ARG A 106 11.80 -17.14 0.19
CA ARG A 106 10.77 -18.19 0.25
C ARG A 106 9.42 -17.55 0.61
N TYR A 107 8.38 -18.23 0.19
CA TYR A 107 7.03 -17.94 0.68
C TYR A 107 6.68 -18.82 1.87
N ARG A 108 5.86 -18.28 2.77
CA ARG A 108 5.22 -19.02 3.84
C ARG A 108 3.72 -19.04 3.58
N VAL A 109 3.22 -20.18 3.10
CA VAL A 109 1.83 -20.34 2.66
C VAL A 109 1.07 -21.16 3.69
N ASN A 110 0.01 -20.59 4.27
CA ASN A 110 -0.74 -21.21 5.37
C ASN A 110 0.19 -21.77 6.46
N GLY A 111 1.26 -21.02 6.78
CA GLY A 111 2.24 -21.38 7.80
C GLY A 111 3.38 -22.31 7.35
N VAL A 112 3.37 -22.81 6.13
CA VAL A 112 4.39 -23.73 5.58
C VAL A 112 5.34 -23.00 4.64
N TRP A 113 6.65 -23.12 4.86
CA TRP A 113 7.66 -22.57 3.99
C TRP A 113 7.80 -23.36 2.68
N ILE A 114 7.69 -22.68 1.55
CA ILE A 114 7.83 -23.24 0.21
C ILE A 114 8.68 -22.34 -0.68
N ASN A 115 9.23 -22.91 -1.73
CA ASN A 115 9.81 -22.15 -2.83
C ASN A 115 8.72 -21.48 -3.65
N ASP A 116 9.09 -20.48 -4.42
CA ASP A 116 8.20 -19.88 -5.39
C ASP A 116 7.89 -20.91 -6.51
N PRO A 117 6.63 -21.34 -6.66
CA PRO A 117 6.29 -22.41 -7.61
C PRO A 117 6.42 -21.99 -9.07
N ILE A 118 6.48 -20.68 -9.36
CA ILE A 118 6.60 -20.16 -10.73
C ILE A 118 8.00 -19.65 -11.07
N ASN A 119 8.87 -19.50 -10.07
CA ASN A 119 10.25 -19.07 -10.29
C ASN A 119 11.15 -20.30 -10.52
N GLN A 120 11.76 -20.38 -11.69
CA GLN A 120 12.69 -21.46 -12.01
C GLN A 120 14.10 -21.27 -11.44
N ASN A 121 14.39 -20.06 -10.91
CA ASN A 121 15.67 -19.75 -10.29
C ASN A 121 15.70 -20.31 -8.86
N ILE A 122 16.35 -21.45 -8.68
CA ILE A 122 16.46 -22.17 -7.41
C ILE A 122 17.93 -22.46 -7.15
N GLU A 123 18.34 -22.34 -5.89
CA GLU A 123 19.64 -22.84 -5.41
C GLU A 123 19.47 -23.54 -4.06
N TYR A 124 20.55 -24.13 -3.55
CA TYR A 124 20.57 -24.78 -2.24
C TYR A 124 21.21 -23.85 -1.22
N ASP A 125 20.54 -23.65 -0.09
CA ASP A 125 21.08 -22.94 1.06
C ASP A 125 22.13 -23.77 1.81
N ASN A 126 22.72 -23.20 2.88
CA ASN A 126 23.72 -23.86 3.70
C ASN A 126 23.20 -25.13 4.42
N ASN A 127 21.88 -25.33 4.49
CA ASN A 127 21.22 -26.50 5.07
C ASN A 127 20.81 -27.52 4.01
N ASN A 128 21.26 -27.34 2.76
CA ASN A 128 20.90 -28.15 1.60
C ASN A 128 19.39 -28.17 1.32
N GLN A 129 18.71 -27.04 1.60
CA GLN A 129 17.31 -26.81 1.27
C GLN A 129 17.21 -25.94 0.01
N GLU A 130 16.29 -26.29 -0.88
CA GLU A 130 16.01 -25.46 -2.05
C GLU A 130 15.43 -24.14 -1.64
N VAL A 131 15.93 -23.05 -2.25
CA VAL A 131 15.50 -21.67 -2.02
C VAL A 131 15.40 -20.96 -3.36
N SER A 132 14.32 -20.24 -3.58
CA SER A 132 14.15 -19.41 -4.77
C SER A 132 15.03 -18.15 -4.66
N TYR A 133 15.47 -17.62 -5.82
CA TYR A 133 16.19 -16.35 -5.85
C TYR A 133 15.74 -15.46 -7.02
N PHE A 134 15.98 -14.16 -6.85
CA PHE A 134 15.95 -13.17 -7.93
C PHE A 134 17.28 -12.41 -8.01
N VAL A 135 17.52 -11.76 -9.13
CA VAL A 135 18.74 -10.98 -9.36
C VAL A 135 18.37 -9.54 -9.65
N LEU A 136 19.10 -8.61 -9.05
CA LEU A 136 19.08 -7.20 -9.36
C LEU A 136 20.32 -6.84 -10.14
N ASP A 137 20.16 -6.38 -11.36
CA ASP A 137 21.27 -5.95 -12.22
C ASP A 137 21.84 -4.58 -11.80
N THR A 138 21.02 -3.76 -11.13
CA THR A 138 21.38 -2.42 -10.65
C THR A 138 20.84 -2.18 -9.26
N ASP A 139 21.45 -1.22 -8.54
CA ASP A 139 20.94 -0.77 -7.25
C ASP A 139 19.51 -0.24 -7.43
N ILE A 140 18.61 -0.64 -6.54
CA ILE A 140 17.27 -0.04 -6.44
C ILE A 140 17.37 1.13 -5.48
N GLY A 141 16.90 2.30 -5.94
CA GLY A 141 17.01 3.57 -5.23
C GLY A 141 16.21 3.63 -3.94
N PHE A 142 16.53 4.65 -3.16
CA PHE A 142 15.81 4.97 -1.95
C PHE A 142 14.53 5.73 -2.32
N TYR A 143 13.39 5.17 -1.98
CA TYR A 143 12.14 5.91 -1.96
C TYR A 143 11.95 6.48 -0.56
N GLU A 144 11.38 7.67 -0.45
CA GLU A 144 10.91 8.15 0.83
C GLU A 144 9.82 7.18 1.31
N GLN A 145 10.04 6.55 2.46
CA GLN A 145 9.13 5.57 3.03
C GLN A 145 8.38 6.15 4.22
N ASN A 146 7.15 5.75 4.37
CA ASN A 146 6.32 6.02 5.52
C ASN A 146 5.88 4.69 6.16
N PRO A 147 6.09 4.45 7.46
CA PRO A 147 6.70 5.35 8.46
C PRO A 147 8.24 5.34 8.49
N ILE A 148 8.81 6.34 9.18
CA ILE A 148 10.22 6.34 9.58
C ILE A 148 10.36 5.68 10.96
N TYR A 149 11.35 4.80 11.10
CA TYR A 149 11.69 4.14 12.36
C TYR A 149 12.72 4.96 13.12
N ASN A 150 12.39 5.32 14.35
CA ASN A 150 13.27 6.10 15.21
C ASN A 150 14.13 5.19 16.10
N SER A 151 15.32 5.65 16.44
CA SER A 151 16.27 4.91 17.29
C SER A 151 15.78 4.67 18.74
N ASP A 152 14.74 5.39 19.17
CA ASP A 152 14.14 5.25 20.50
C ASP A 152 12.99 4.21 20.55
N GLY A 153 12.76 3.49 19.44
CA GLY A 153 11.71 2.50 19.32
C GLY A 153 10.32 3.10 19.07
N THR A 154 10.26 4.32 18.57
CA THR A 154 9.03 4.92 18.04
C THR A 154 9.01 4.88 16.52
N VAL A 155 7.85 5.13 15.92
CA VAL A 155 7.69 5.34 14.48
C VAL A 155 7.04 6.68 14.22
N THR A 156 7.51 7.36 13.18
CA THR A 156 6.94 8.63 12.75
C THR A 156 6.27 8.44 11.40
N PHE A 157 4.97 8.70 11.36
CA PHE A 157 4.22 8.85 10.12
C PHE A 157 4.20 10.30 9.71
N PHE A 158 4.29 10.57 8.43
CA PHE A 158 4.26 11.92 7.89
C PHE A 158 3.38 12.01 6.65
N TYR A 159 2.80 13.19 6.43
CA TYR A 159 1.93 13.48 5.31
C TYR A 159 2.21 14.90 4.81
N SER A 160 2.43 15.05 3.51
CA SER A 160 2.73 16.34 2.89
C SER A 160 1.46 16.94 2.29
N ASN A 161 0.97 18.02 2.90
CA ASN A 161 -0.12 18.83 2.38
C ASN A 161 -0.05 20.20 3.08
N ASP A 162 0.27 21.23 2.33
CA ASP A 162 0.44 22.61 2.83
C ASP A 162 -0.89 23.39 2.85
N THR A 163 -1.95 22.86 2.27
CA THR A 163 -3.27 23.48 2.21
C THR A 163 -4.28 22.88 3.18
N ALA A 164 -3.99 21.70 3.76
CA ALA A 164 -4.86 21.06 4.73
C ALA A 164 -4.99 21.89 6.00
N LEU A 165 -6.22 22.00 6.50
CA LEU A 165 -6.53 22.68 7.77
C LEU A 165 -6.27 21.76 8.97
N GLU A 166 -6.53 20.46 8.81
CA GLU A 166 -6.28 19.45 9.81
C GLU A 166 -5.90 18.12 9.13
N VAL A 167 -5.00 17.38 9.75
CA VAL A 167 -4.68 16.00 9.37
C VAL A 167 -4.70 15.13 10.61
N MET A 168 -5.48 14.06 10.56
CA MET A 168 -5.54 13.02 11.59
C MET A 168 -4.89 11.74 11.08
N PHE A 169 -4.28 11.01 11.96
CA PHE A 169 -3.81 9.65 11.71
C PHE A 169 -4.79 8.64 12.27
N THR A 170 -5.04 7.55 11.57
CA THR A 170 -5.89 6.46 12.06
C THR A 170 -5.37 5.11 11.57
N SER A 171 -5.60 4.06 12.35
CA SER A 171 -5.16 2.70 12.02
C SER A 171 -6.05 1.64 12.64
N ASP A 172 -5.88 0.39 12.20
CA ASP A 172 -6.55 -0.78 12.79
C ASP A 172 -6.22 -0.93 14.29
N LYS A 173 -4.96 -0.68 14.68
CA LYS A 173 -4.52 -0.74 16.09
C LYS A 173 -5.10 0.37 16.96
N LEU A 174 -5.56 1.45 16.35
CA LEU A 174 -6.21 2.58 17.00
C LEU A 174 -7.74 2.55 16.83
N GLY A 175 -8.28 1.44 16.34
CA GLY A 175 -9.72 1.24 16.13
C GLY A 175 -10.30 2.08 15.00
N PHE A 176 -9.48 2.57 14.08
CA PHE A 176 -9.87 3.47 13.00
C PHE A 176 -10.66 4.72 13.47
N ASP A 177 -10.30 5.24 14.65
CA ASP A 177 -10.86 6.51 15.14
C ASP A 177 -10.28 7.68 14.34
N SER A 178 -11.13 8.32 13.54
CA SER A 178 -10.73 9.39 12.62
C SER A 178 -10.60 10.77 13.27
N LEU A 179 -10.84 10.90 14.57
CA LEU A 179 -10.86 12.20 15.25
C LEU A 179 -9.89 12.27 16.44
N ARG A 180 -9.22 11.20 16.79
CA ARG A 180 -8.51 11.08 18.06
C ARG A 180 -7.02 11.39 17.97
N TYR A 181 -6.41 11.22 16.83
CA TYR A 181 -4.94 11.28 16.70
C TYR A 181 -4.52 12.40 15.72
N PRO A 182 -4.58 13.68 16.16
CA PRO A 182 -4.19 14.80 15.33
C PRO A 182 -2.68 14.76 15.04
N MET A 183 -2.33 15.07 13.80
CA MET A 183 -0.95 15.27 13.40
C MET A 183 -0.52 16.73 13.65
N THR A 184 0.76 16.94 13.87
CA THR A 184 1.36 18.26 14.08
C THR A 184 1.94 18.76 12.76
N TYR A 185 1.58 19.98 12.36
CA TYR A 185 2.15 20.64 11.18
C TYR A 185 3.40 21.44 11.54
N SER A 186 4.50 21.15 10.88
CA SER A 186 5.77 21.88 11.02
C SER A 186 6.63 21.66 9.77
N ASN A 187 7.34 22.68 9.31
CA ASN A 187 8.26 22.62 8.16
C ASN A 187 7.59 22.03 6.90
N ASN A 188 6.36 22.44 6.60
CA ASN A 188 5.55 21.97 5.47
C ASN A 188 5.19 20.47 5.50
N LEU A 189 5.22 19.89 6.68
CA LEU A 189 4.98 18.47 6.87
C LEU A 189 4.08 18.23 8.09
N TRP A 190 3.05 17.42 7.93
CA TRP A 190 2.26 16.88 9.02
C TRP A 190 2.94 15.62 9.56
N THR A 191 3.11 15.54 10.86
CA THR A 191 3.80 14.43 11.50
C THR A 191 3.06 13.93 12.74
N ILE A 192 3.15 12.61 12.97
CA ILE A 192 2.78 12.00 14.23
C ILE A 192 3.82 10.94 14.58
N THR A 193 4.33 10.98 15.80
CA THR A 193 5.24 9.97 16.34
C THR A 193 4.53 9.18 17.42
N LEU A 194 4.57 7.88 17.29
CA LEU A 194 3.90 6.98 18.22
C LEU A 194 4.72 5.69 18.43
N ARG A 195 4.48 5.03 19.56
CA ARG A 195 5.00 3.68 19.79
C ARG A 195 4.00 2.70 19.18
N ALA A 196 4.34 2.15 18.04
CA ALA A 196 3.50 1.18 17.34
C ALA A 196 3.82 -0.24 17.81
N GLU A 197 2.84 -1.13 17.81
CA GLU A 197 3.06 -2.55 18.02
C GLU A 197 3.73 -3.17 16.80
N GLN A 198 4.56 -4.19 17.00
CA GLN A 198 5.13 -4.96 15.89
C GLN A 198 4.04 -5.73 15.14
N GLY A 199 4.26 -5.92 13.85
CA GLY A 199 3.39 -6.67 12.98
C GLY A 199 2.68 -5.84 11.91
N PRO A 200 1.69 -6.42 11.24
CA PRO A 200 0.94 -5.75 10.18
C PRO A 200 0.15 -4.56 10.73
N TYR A 201 0.16 -3.48 9.98
CA TYR A 201 -0.43 -2.20 10.31
C TYR A 201 -1.21 -1.64 9.13
N TYR A 202 -2.50 -1.46 9.29
CA TYR A 202 -3.38 -0.86 8.30
C TYR A 202 -3.74 0.55 8.75
N TYR A 203 -3.49 1.55 7.91
CA TYR A 203 -3.67 2.94 8.33
C TYR A 203 -4.17 3.85 7.21
N ASN A 204 -4.66 5.02 7.59
CA ASN A 204 -5.04 6.11 6.72
C ASN A 204 -4.66 7.45 7.34
N PHE A 205 -4.58 8.45 6.50
CA PHE A 205 -4.70 9.84 6.91
C PHE A 205 -6.15 10.30 6.74
N VAL A 206 -6.62 11.18 7.62
CA VAL A 206 -7.91 11.85 7.48
C VAL A 206 -7.62 13.33 7.34
N VAL A 207 -7.69 13.81 6.11
CA VAL A 207 -7.32 15.17 5.70
C VAL A 207 -8.61 15.96 5.52
N ASP A 208 -8.82 17.00 6.31
CA ASP A 208 -10.04 17.81 6.28
C ASP A 208 -11.32 16.94 6.29
N ARG A 209 -11.34 15.87 7.10
CA ARG A 209 -12.40 14.85 7.24
C ARG A 209 -12.54 13.88 6.06
N ILE A 210 -11.63 13.89 5.09
CA ILE A 210 -11.60 12.95 3.96
C ILE A 210 -10.56 11.87 4.27
N TRP A 211 -10.97 10.62 4.13
CA TRP A 211 -10.07 9.47 4.30
C TRP A 211 -9.19 9.32 3.07
N GLU A 212 -7.88 9.29 3.30
CA GLU A 212 -6.88 9.15 2.27
C GLU A 212 -5.91 8.03 2.60
N ILE A 213 -5.46 7.33 1.58
CA ILE A 213 -4.33 6.42 1.66
C ILE A 213 -3.03 7.22 1.67
N ASP A 214 -1.98 6.61 2.20
CA ASP A 214 -0.65 7.21 2.20
C ASP A 214 -0.10 7.27 0.77
N PRO A 215 0.18 8.47 0.26
CA PRO A 215 0.74 8.63 -1.06
C PRO A 215 2.19 8.13 -1.21
N LEU A 216 2.90 7.91 -0.11
CA LEU A 216 4.27 7.39 -0.10
C LEU A 216 4.34 5.89 0.14
N ASN A 217 3.19 5.23 0.34
CA ASN A 217 3.11 3.79 0.54
C ASN A 217 2.19 3.16 -0.49
N LEU A 218 2.78 2.45 -1.44
CA LEU A 218 2.06 1.80 -2.53
C LEU A 218 1.39 0.46 -2.15
N ASN A 219 1.63 -0.02 -0.93
CA ASN A 219 0.94 -1.20 -0.42
C ASN A 219 -0.44 -0.82 0.12
N VAL A 220 -1.48 -1.31 -0.54
CA VAL A 220 -2.88 -0.97 -0.23
C VAL A 220 -3.70 -2.22 -0.01
N TYR A 221 -4.56 -2.19 1.01
CA TYR A 221 -5.51 -3.25 1.34
C TYR A 221 -6.94 -2.72 1.29
N LYS A 222 -7.87 -3.49 0.73
CA LYS A 222 -9.30 -3.19 0.78
C LYS A 222 -9.93 -3.83 2.00
N GLY A 223 -10.34 -3.00 2.95
CA GLY A 223 -10.98 -3.43 4.18
C GLY A 223 -12.40 -3.97 3.96
N ASN A 224 -12.93 -4.66 4.98
CA ASN A 224 -14.31 -5.15 4.97
C ASN A 224 -15.35 -4.02 4.95
N ASP A 225 -14.95 -2.82 5.34
CA ASP A 225 -15.76 -1.59 5.25
C ASP A 225 -15.81 -1.00 3.84
N GLY A 226 -15.12 -1.63 2.90
CA GLY A 226 -15.03 -1.22 1.50
C GLY A 226 -14.00 -0.13 1.22
N ARG A 227 -13.31 0.40 2.25
CA ARG A 227 -12.27 1.42 2.09
C ARG A 227 -10.93 0.80 1.75
N LEU A 228 -10.08 1.60 1.11
CA LEU A 228 -8.67 1.29 0.93
C LEU A 228 -7.89 1.82 2.14
N HIS A 229 -7.00 0.99 2.64
CA HIS A 229 -6.08 1.31 3.72
C HIS A 229 -4.65 1.14 3.23
N SER A 230 -3.77 2.02 3.60
CA SER A 230 -2.33 1.80 3.44
C SER A 230 -1.87 0.71 4.38
N PHE A 231 -0.91 -0.08 3.93
CA PHE A 231 -0.40 -1.22 4.68
C PHE A 231 1.11 -1.10 4.88
N THR A 232 1.56 -1.38 6.09
CA THR A 232 2.98 -1.57 6.40
C THR A 232 3.14 -2.65 7.46
N THR A 233 4.35 -3.19 7.60
CA THR A 233 4.70 -4.08 8.71
C THR A 233 5.67 -3.36 9.62
N ILE A 234 5.27 -3.12 10.86
CA ILE A 234 6.13 -2.49 11.85
C ILE A 234 7.09 -3.55 12.40
N ASN A 235 8.38 -3.34 12.17
CA ASN A 235 9.45 -4.20 12.67
C ASN A 235 10.60 -3.33 13.20
N TYR A 236 10.80 -3.32 14.52
CA TYR A 236 11.85 -2.52 15.16
C TYR A 236 13.27 -3.09 14.96
N ASN A 237 13.40 -4.32 14.47
CA ASN A 237 14.70 -4.91 14.17
C ASN A 237 15.29 -4.36 12.86
N ASN A 238 14.48 -3.77 12.01
CA ASN A 238 14.87 -3.08 10.76
C ASN A 238 15.37 -1.65 10.99
N THR A 239 15.95 -1.34 12.13
CA THR A 239 16.66 -0.07 12.31
C THR A 239 17.90 -0.04 11.43
N ASN A 240 17.73 0.04 10.12
CA ASN A 240 18.77 0.53 9.24
C ASN A 240 18.93 2.01 9.53
N LEU A 241 19.73 2.27 10.56
CA LEU A 241 20.30 3.56 10.83
C LEU A 241 20.93 4.05 9.54
N ILE A 242 20.29 5.03 8.91
CA ILE A 242 20.95 5.87 7.91
C ILE A 242 22.14 6.49 8.65
N ARG A 243 23.34 5.98 8.40
CA ARG A 243 24.60 6.60 8.77
C ARG A 243 25.11 7.41 7.60
#